data_d7ea18163fd8da4fcdac252b3ba2da47
#
_entry.id   d7ea18163fd8da4fcdac252b3ba2da47
#
_cell.length_a   1.000
_cell.length_b   1.000
_cell.length_c   1.000
_cell.angle_alpha   90.00
_cell.angle_beta   90.00
_cell.angle_gamma   90.00
#
_symmetry.space_group_name_H-M   'P 1'
#
loop_
_entity.id
_entity.type
_entity.pdbx_description
1 polymer ?
#
loop_
_entity_poly.entity_id
_entity_poly.type
_entity_poly.pdbx_seq_one_letter_code
_entity_poly.pdbx_strand_id
1 'polypeptide(L)'
;MNKVLVLGYFGYLTNQLDGQTVKTRDVYRLAKEQLNDCTVDYFDTQSLQKSKVLLFKMFFRVMCCKTLFYLPAHNNLKVFFPIIFLLSKLFRFNIHYFVVGGWLREYLTNLPIHRFMLGRIKGIHAETQRLKKELEEYYEFKNVDIFPNFRFFDFNPKPTESKKLRIVFMARIMKQKGLDWIFCLADYIVENGLQEKVSITFFGQEADEDKEYFEGKVKQYEFVEYCGHLQPELIHETLSQYDVMLLPTHFYTEGLPGSVVDAYISGIPVIVTEWKHSHEFVDDGKSGYIVPFEDGIQQMIDRVLLLEKDRELLRQLKTNALVKRMEFAPPKLEKSIVGGVNS
;
A
#
# COMPACT_ATOMS: atom_id res chain seq x y z
N MET A 1 0.50 33.74 2.95
CA MET A 1 1.08 32.46 2.51
C MET A 1 0.10 31.34 2.81
N ASN A 2 -0.31 30.56 1.83
CA ASN A 2 -1.27 29.49 2.02
C ASN A 2 -0.62 28.37 2.87
N LYS A 3 -1.31 27.93 3.93
CA LYS A 3 -0.84 26.88 4.82
C LYS A 3 -1.55 25.58 4.52
N VAL A 4 -0.79 24.56 4.15
CA VAL A 4 -1.25 23.18 3.97
C VAL A 4 -0.88 22.38 5.21
N LEU A 5 -1.83 21.66 5.78
CA LEU A 5 -1.59 20.73 6.89
C LEU A 5 -1.84 19.30 6.40
N VAL A 6 -0.86 18.43 6.52
CA VAL A 6 -1.04 16.99 6.33
C VAL A 6 -1.35 16.36 7.68
N LEU A 7 -2.57 15.88 7.85
CA LEU A 7 -3.07 15.23 9.07
C LEU A 7 -3.26 13.75 8.81
N GLY A 8 -2.44 12.92 9.43
CA GLY A 8 -2.51 11.47 9.22
C GLY A 8 -1.70 10.68 10.25
N TYR A 9 -1.64 9.39 10.05
CA TYR A 9 -0.86 8.49 10.88
C TYR A 9 0.54 8.31 10.25
N PHE A 10 1.54 9.02 10.78
CA PHE A 10 2.91 8.98 10.27
C PHE A 10 3.74 7.85 10.89
N GLY A 11 3.37 7.40 12.08
CA GLY A 11 4.08 6.33 12.77
C GLY A 11 5.48 6.69 13.26
N TYR A 12 5.80 7.96 13.45
CA TYR A 12 7.13 8.39 13.86
C TYR A 12 7.49 8.02 15.31
N LEU A 13 6.49 7.80 16.18
CA LEU A 13 6.77 7.46 17.57
C LEU A 13 7.40 6.08 17.76
N THR A 14 7.00 5.12 16.94
CA THR A 14 7.41 3.72 17.01
C THR A 14 8.20 3.31 15.79
N ASN A 15 8.50 4.25 14.89
CA ASN A 15 9.03 3.99 13.55
C ASN A 15 8.22 2.91 12.78
N GLN A 16 6.89 2.94 12.96
CA GLN A 16 6.00 2.00 12.28
C GLN A 16 6.03 2.22 10.76
N LEU A 17 6.14 1.14 10.02
CA LEU A 17 6.25 1.12 8.56
C LEU A 17 5.22 0.15 7.99
N ASP A 18 4.02 0.65 7.77
CA ASP A 18 2.95 -0.04 7.07
C ASP A 18 2.42 0.83 5.90
N GLY A 19 1.53 0.29 5.10
CA GLY A 19 1.00 0.99 3.93
C GLY A 19 0.39 2.36 4.26
N GLN A 20 -0.25 2.51 5.42
CA GLN A 20 -0.83 3.77 5.88
C GLN A 20 0.25 4.81 6.21
N THR A 21 1.26 4.42 6.98
CA THR A 21 2.34 5.32 7.41
C THR A 21 3.21 5.76 6.24
N VAL A 22 3.57 4.82 5.36
CA VAL A 22 4.40 5.11 4.19
C VAL A 22 3.67 6.06 3.24
N LYS A 23 2.41 5.78 2.87
CA LYS A 23 1.63 6.69 2.02
C LYS A 23 1.49 8.09 2.65
N THR A 24 1.26 8.16 3.96
CA THR A 24 1.14 9.45 4.66
C THR A 24 2.43 10.26 4.57
N ARG A 25 3.59 9.61 4.76
CA ARG A 25 4.92 10.24 4.62
C ARG A 25 5.20 10.67 3.18
N ASP A 26 4.86 9.82 2.20
CA ASP A 26 5.06 10.12 0.78
C ASP A 26 4.18 11.28 0.31
N VAL A 27 2.92 11.36 0.72
CA VAL A 27 2.04 12.50 0.42
C VAL A 27 2.57 13.79 1.06
N TYR A 28 3.08 13.74 2.30
CA TYR A 28 3.70 14.89 2.93
C TYR A 28 4.97 15.35 2.19
N ARG A 29 5.84 14.41 1.82
CA ARG A 29 7.05 14.70 1.03
C ARG A 29 6.70 15.32 -0.32
N LEU A 30 5.75 14.74 -1.04
CA LEU A 30 5.27 15.24 -2.33
C LEU A 30 4.74 16.68 -2.22
N ALA A 31 3.92 16.93 -1.19
CA ALA A 31 3.41 18.28 -0.94
C ALA A 31 4.52 19.27 -0.67
N LYS A 32 5.53 18.91 0.13
CA LYS A 32 6.71 19.78 0.39
C LYS A 32 7.53 20.06 -0.86
N GLU A 33 7.72 19.07 -1.72
CA GLU A 33 8.54 19.22 -2.93
C GLU A 33 7.82 20.00 -4.04
N GLN A 34 6.48 19.90 -4.13
CA GLN A 34 5.75 20.48 -5.26
C GLN A 34 4.97 21.76 -4.93
N LEU A 35 4.70 22.07 -3.66
CA LEU A 35 3.92 23.24 -3.25
C LEU A 35 4.83 24.37 -2.72
N ASN A 36 5.70 24.87 -3.57
CA ASN A 36 6.72 25.87 -3.21
C ASN A 36 6.12 27.21 -2.72
N ASP A 37 4.90 27.55 -3.15
CA ASP A 37 4.21 28.79 -2.77
C ASP A 37 3.42 28.66 -1.45
N CYS A 38 3.51 27.50 -0.78
CA CYS A 38 2.77 27.18 0.45
C CYS A 38 3.72 26.81 1.60
N THR A 39 3.27 27.05 2.83
CA THR A 39 3.88 26.42 3.99
C THR A 39 3.23 25.05 4.21
N VAL A 40 3.97 23.97 4.00
CA VAL A 40 3.49 22.61 4.23
C VAL A 40 3.96 22.12 5.60
N ASP A 41 3.02 21.75 6.45
CA ASP A 41 3.23 21.26 7.79
C ASP A 41 2.52 19.93 8.02
N TYR A 42 2.81 19.18 9.06
CA TYR A 42 2.17 17.90 9.34
C TYR A 42 1.77 17.75 10.81
N PHE A 43 0.79 16.88 11.06
CA PHE A 43 0.45 16.41 12.41
C PHE A 43 0.30 14.90 12.40
N ASP A 44 1.16 14.21 13.19
CA ASP A 44 1.09 12.75 13.37
C ASP A 44 0.03 12.40 14.42
N THR A 45 -1.05 11.75 13.97
CA THR A 45 -2.13 11.31 14.86
C THR A 45 -1.70 10.21 15.82
N GLN A 46 -0.58 9.51 15.59
CA GLN A 46 0.01 8.58 16.55
C GLN A 46 0.36 9.29 17.86
N SER A 47 0.74 10.57 17.80
CA SER A 47 1.09 11.36 18.99
C SER A 47 -0.04 11.48 20.03
N LEU A 48 -1.29 11.31 19.60
CA LEU A 48 -2.46 11.32 20.51
C LEU A 48 -2.46 10.14 21.49
N GLN A 49 -1.70 9.07 21.19
CA GLN A 49 -1.50 7.96 22.12
C GLN A 49 -0.67 8.37 23.35
N LYS A 50 0.22 9.35 23.20
CA LYS A 50 1.05 9.85 24.32
C LYS A 50 0.31 10.81 25.24
N SER A 51 -0.54 11.67 24.68
CA SER A 51 -1.26 12.68 25.46
C SER A 51 -2.51 13.16 24.75
N LYS A 52 -3.64 13.08 25.46
CA LYS A 52 -4.92 13.62 24.97
C LYS A 52 -4.93 15.15 24.83
N VAL A 53 -4.02 15.85 25.51
CA VAL A 53 -3.86 17.32 25.37
C VAL A 53 -3.45 17.69 23.94
N LEU A 54 -2.74 16.81 23.23
CA LEU A 54 -2.37 17.01 21.83
C LEU A 54 -3.57 17.09 20.90
N LEU A 55 -4.75 16.63 21.32
CA LEU A 55 -5.99 16.78 20.58
C LEU A 55 -6.35 18.26 20.37
N PHE A 56 -6.21 19.08 21.40
CA PHE A 56 -6.42 20.53 21.26
C PHE A 56 -5.43 21.16 20.30
N LYS A 57 -4.15 20.75 20.38
CA LYS A 57 -3.11 21.21 19.43
C LYS A 57 -3.43 20.80 17.99
N MET A 58 -3.93 19.58 17.78
CA MET A 58 -4.36 19.09 16.46
C MET A 58 -5.47 19.96 15.89
N PHE A 59 -6.56 20.18 16.64
CA PHE A 59 -7.67 20.99 16.17
C PHE A 59 -7.27 22.46 15.95
N PHE A 60 -6.45 23.03 16.83
CA PHE A 60 -5.91 24.38 16.61
C PHE A 60 -5.14 24.48 15.29
N ARG A 61 -4.27 23.50 14.96
CA ARG A 61 -3.53 23.51 13.70
C ARG A 61 -4.45 23.33 12.48
N VAL A 62 -5.50 22.50 12.60
CA VAL A 62 -6.53 22.32 11.59
C VAL A 62 -7.27 23.63 11.32
N MET A 63 -7.66 24.37 12.35
CA MET A 63 -8.35 25.67 12.19
C MET A 63 -7.44 26.75 11.57
N CYS A 64 -6.13 26.64 11.73
CA CYS A 64 -5.15 27.59 11.18
C CYS A 64 -4.68 27.27 9.75
N CYS A 65 -5.09 26.15 9.14
CA CYS A 65 -4.73 25.83 7.76
C CYS A 65 -5.72 26.38 6.75
N LYS A 66 -5.31 26.50 5.48
CA LYS A 66 -6.18 26.81 4.34
C LYS A 66 -6.59 25.55 3.58
N THR A 67 -5.72 24.55 3.61
CA THR A 67 -5.94 23.26 2.96
C THR A 67 -5.49 22.15 3.91
N LEU A 68 -6.37 21.20 4.12
CA LEU A 68 -6.11 20.00 4.91
C LEU A 68 -5.99 18.79 3.99
N PHE A 69 -4.83 18.16 3.98
CA PHE A 69 -4.63 16.81 3.42
C PHE A 69 -4.88 15.83 4.56
N TYR A 70 -5.97 15.07 4.45
CA TYR A 70 -6.45 14.20 5.51
C TYR A 70 -6.26 12.74 5.13
N LEU A 71 -5.41 12.02 5.87
CA LEU A 71 -5.10 10.60 5.69
C LEU A 71 -5.38 9.82 6.98
N PRO A 72 -6.65 9.67 7.36
CA PRO A 72 -7.01 9.00 8.60
C PRO A 72 -6.85 7.48 8.49
N ALA A 73 -6.47 6.84 9.59
CA ALA A 73 -6.79 5.45 9.80
C ALA A 73 -8.31 5.27 9.93
N HIS A 74 -8.81 4.05 9.68
CA HIS A 74 -10.23 3.72 9.63
C HIS A 74 -11.06 4.27 10.83
N ASN A 75 -10.59 4.06 12.06
CA ASN A 75 -11.29 4.55 13.26
C ASN A 75 -11.26 6.09 13.38
N ASN A 76 -10.19 6.72 12.92
CA ASN A 76 -10.06 8.17 12.96
C ASN A 76 -11.01 8.87 11.99
N LEU A 77 -11.33 8.24 10.86
CA LEU A 77 -12.35 8.74 9.94
C LEU A 77 -13.72 8.80 10.64
N LYS A 78 -14.08 7.76 11.40
CA LYS A 78 -15.37 7.71 12.08
C LYS A 78 -15.51 8.77 13.16
N VAL A 79 -14.45 9.00 13.95
CA VAL A 79 -14.52 9.83 15.16
C VAL A 79 -14.18 11.30 14.88
N PHE A 80 -13.09 11.57 14.18
CA PHE A 80 -12.60 12.95 14.02
C PHE A 80 -13.17 13.67 12.80
N PHE A 81 -13.50 12.94 11.74
CA PHE A 81 -13.94 13.57 10.50
C PHE A 81 -15.19 14.45 10.65
N PRO A 82 -16.25 14.07 11.40
CA PRO A 82 -17.41 14.95 11.60
C PRO A 82 -17.04 16.30 12.21
N ILE A 83 -16.14 16.29 13.21
CA ILE A 83 -15.68 17.52 13.86
C ILE A 83 -14.85 18.35 12.89
N ILE A 84 -13.91 17.73 12.18
CA ILE A 84 -13.07 18.40 11.18
C ILE A 84 -13.93 19.00 10.06
N PHE A 85 -14.97 18.31 9.62
CA PHE A 85 -15.90 18.81 8.61
C PHE A 85 -16.65 20.06 9.10
N LEU A 86 -17.18 20.06 10.32
CA LEU A 86 -17.84 21.23 10.90
C LEU A 86 -16.87 22.41 11.03
N LEU A 87 -15.66 22.18 11.51
CA LEU A 87 -14.61 23.19 11.60
C LEU A 87 -14.25 23.74 10.20
N SER A 88 -14.27 22.91 9.16
CA SER A 88 -13.98 23.38 7.80
C SER A 88 -15.00 24.39 7.29
N LYS A 89 -16.27 24.25 7.68
CA LYS A 89 -17.33 25.21 7.32
C LYS A 89 -17.21 26.50 8.13
N LEU A 90 -16.85 26.40 9.41
CA LEU A 90 -16.69 27.56 10.28
C LEU A 90 -15.44 28.38 9.93
N PHE A 91 -14.30 27.73 9.72
CA PHE A 91 -13.00 28.37 9.48
C PHE A 91 -12.63 28.47 7.99
N ARG A 92 -13.50 27.96 7.09
CA ARG A 92 -13.38 28.08 5.62
C ARG A 92 -12.06 27.51 5.07
N PHE A 93 -11.66 26.30 5.49
CA PHE A 93 -10.55 25.58 4.89
C PHE A 93 -11.04 24.41 4.02
N ASN A 94 -10.25 24.06 3.01
CA ASN A 94 -10.55 22.96 2.10
C ASN A 94 -10.04 21.62 2.68
N ILE A 95 -10.84 20.56 2.57
CA ILE A 95 -10.45 19.21 2.94
C ILE A 95 -10.24 18.38 1.67
N HIS A 96 -9.07 17.77 1.55
CA HIS A 96 -8.72 16.74 0.59
C HIS A 96 -8.48 15.45 1.34
N TYR A 97 -9.36 14.47 1.15
CA TYR A 97 -9.27 13.17 1.78
C TYR A 97 -8.56 12.18 0.86
N PHE A 98 -7.38 11.72 1.27
CA PHE A 98 -6.63 10.68 0.55
C PHE A 98 -6.99 9.32 1.13
N VAL A 99 -7.62 8.49 0.32
CA VAL A 99 -8.03 7.15 0.73
C VAL A 99 -6.80 6.24 0.77
N VAL A 100 -6.74 5.38 1.77
CA VAL A 100 -5.74 4.32 1.89
C VAL A 100 -6.47 2.98 1.90
N GLY A 101 -6.24 2.16 0.87
CA GLY A 101 -6.95 0.90 0.67
C GLY A 101 -8.27 1.02 -0.12
N GLY A 102 -8.89 -0.13 -0.41
CA GLY A 102 -10.10 -0.22 -1.25
C GLY A 102 -11.42 -0.30 -0.49
N TRP A 103 -11.42 -0.10 0.83
CA TRP A 103 -12.54 -0.40 1.75
C TRP A 103 -13.60 0.69 1.89
N LEU A 104 -13.37 1.88 1.37
CA LEU A 104 -14.20 3.06 1.68
C LEU A 104 -15.67 2.90 1.26
N ARG A 105 -15.92 2.25 0.12
CA ARG A 105 -17.30 2.04 -0.38
C ARG A 105 -18.10 1.21 0.62
N GLU A 106 -17.59 0.07 1.05
CA GLU A 106 -18.25 -0.84 1.99
C GLU A 106 -18.45 -0.15 3.36
N TYR A 107 -17.44 0.56 3.81
CA TYR A 107 -17.47 1.29 5.08
C TYR A 107 -18.59 2.34 5.13
N LEU A 108 -18.80 3.05 4.04
CA LEU A 108 -19.82 4.10 3.97
C LEU A 108 -21.25 3.56 3.85
N THR A 109 -21.46 2.26 3.62
CA THR A 109 -22.80 1.68 3.45
C THR A 109 -23.73 2.01 4.63
N ASN A 110 -23.22 1.93 5.86
CA ASN A 110 -23.97 2.17 7.07
C ASN A 110 -23.70 3.55 7.71
N LEU A 111 -23.10 4.48 7.00
CA LEU A 111 -22.68 5.78 7.53
C LEU A 111 -23.25 6.97 6.71
N PRO A 112 -24.57 7.21 6.71
CA PRO A 112 -25.20 8.24 5.88
C PRO A 112 -24.67 9.67 6.15
N ILE A 113 -24.36 9.99 7.41
CA ILE A 113 -23.79 11.28 7.79
C ILE A 113 -22.39 11.47 7.18
N HIS A 114 -21.54 10.44 7.20
CA HIS A 114 -20.21 10.50 6.58
C HIS A 114 -20.32 10.62 5.06
N ARG A 115 -21.25 9.89 4.42
CA ARG A 115 -21.52 10.06 2.98
C ARG A 115 -21.89 11.51 2.64
N PHE A 116 -22.87 12.09 3.38
CA PHE A 116 -23.26 13.47 3.20
C PHE A 116 -22.07 14.44 3.32
N MET A 117 -21.23 14.27 4.34
CA MET A 117 -20.07 15.12 4.58
C MET A 117 -18.98 14.95 3.52
N LEU A 118 -18.64 13.70 3.15
CA LEU A 118 -17.62 13.41 2.14
C LEU A 118 -17.99 13.93 0.76
N GLY A 119 -19.26 13.84 0.36
CA GLY A 119 -19.72 14.45 -0.90
C GLY A 119 -19.64 16.00 -0.94
N ARG A 120 -19.30 16.66 0.18
CA ARG A 120 -19.24 18.13 0.33
C ARG A 120 -17.87 18.68 0.70
N ILE A 121 -16.85 17.85 0.78
CA ILE A 121 -15.46 18.31 0.89
C ILE A 121 -14.89 18.66 -0.50
N LYS A 122 -13.69 19.23 -0.54
CA LYS A 122 -13.10 19.70 -1.80
C LYS A 122 -12.71 18.55 -2.72
N GLY A 123 -12.18 17.44 -2.18
CA GLY A 123 -11.79 16.29 -2.99
C GLY A 123 -11.65 15.02 -2.17
N ILE A 124 -11.97 13.88 -2.79
CA ILE A 124 -11.68 12.52 -2.33
C ILE A 124 -10.70 11.94 -3.33
N HIS A 125 -9.55 11.49 -2.87
CA HIS A 125 -8.47 10.97 -3.70
C HIS A 125 -8.41 9.44 -3.52
N ALA A 126 -9.04 8.73 -4.46
CA ALA A 126 -9.13 7.26 -4.47
C ALA A 126 -7.87 6.62 -5.03
N GLU A 127 -7.46 5.46 -4.51
CA GLU A 127 -6.28 4.75 -5.01
C GLU A 127 -6.52 4.06 -6.36
N THR A 128 -7.78 3.70 -6.67
CA THR A 128 -8.14 2.83 -7.78
C THR A 128 -9.28 3.42 -8.60
N GLN A 129 -9.30 3.12 -9.91
CA GLN A 129 -10.40 3.50 -10.80
C GLN A 129 -11.72 2.85 -10.36
N ARG A 130 -11.64 1.59 -9.93
CA ARG A 130 -12.82 0.86 -9.43
C ARG A 130 -13.43 1.55 -8.21
N LEU A 131 -12.60 1.94 -7.22
CA LEU A 131 -13.10 2.64 -6.04
C LEU A 131 -13.73 3.99 -6.42
N LYS A 132 -13.10 4.77 -7.32
CA LYS A 132 -13.67 6.01 -7.83
C LYS A 132 -15.04 5.76 -8.43
N LYS A 133 -15.14 4.81 -9.38
CA LYS A 133 -16.40 4.45 -10.04
C LYS A 133 -17.47 4.02 -9.04
N GLU A 134 -17.14 3.20 -8.07
CA GLU A 134 -18.07 2.77 -7.02
C GLU A 134 -18.57 3.95 -6.17
N LEU A 135 -17.72 4.89 -5.78
CA LEU A 135 -18.12 6.07 -5.01
C LEU A 135 -19.02 7.01 -5.83
N GLU A 136 -18.74 7.15 -7.13
CA GLU A 136 -19.55 7.95 -8.06
C GLU A 136 -20.91 7.30 -8.34
N GLU A 137 -20.98 5.99 -8.57
CA GLU A 137 -22.20 5.26 -8.91
C GLU A 137 -23.10 5.02 -7.71
N TYR A 138 -22.54 4.57 -6.56
CA TYR A 138 -23.35 4.21 -5.39
C TYR A 138 -23.73 5.41 -4.50
N TYR A 139 -22.89 6.46 -4.48
CA TYR A 139 -23.07 7.61 -3.58
C TYR A 139 -23.20 8.94 -4.32
N GLU A 140 -23.16 8.91 -5.66
CA GLU A 140 -23.27 10.08 -6.54
C GLU A 140 -22.24 11.18 -6.24
N PHE A 141 -21.07 10.79 -5.71
CA PHE A 141 -20.00 11.74 -5.43
C PHE A 141 -19.47 12.35 -6.72
N LYS A 142 -19.30 13.69 -6.75
CA LYS A 142 -18.79 14.47 -7.89
C LYS A 142 -17.36 14.98 -7.66
N ASN A 143 -16.80 14.69 -6.51
CA ASN A 143 -15.53 15.20 -6.01
C ASN A 143 -14.50 14.09 -5.79
N VAL A 144 -14.53 13.05 -6.64
CA VAL A 144 -13.61 11.91 -6.54
C VAL A 144 -12.60 11.95 -7.67
N ASP A 145 -11.32 11.97 -7.34
CA ASP A 145 -10.21 11.90 -8.27
C ASP A 145 -9.33 10.68 -7.97
N ILE A 146 -8.52 10.28 -8.94
CA ILE A 146 -7.55 9.19 -8.77
C ILE A 146 -6.25 9.76 -8.21
N PHE A 147 -5.79 9.16 -7.13
CA PHE A 147 -4.48 9.40 -6.55
C PHE A 147 -3.92 8.06 -6.03
N PRO A 148 -3.26 7.30 -6.89
CA PRO A 148 -2.78 5.97 -6.56
C PRO A 148 -1.68 6.02 -5.48
N ASN A 149 -1.37 4.90 -4.90
CA ASN A 149 -0.16 4.75 -4.10
C ASN A 149 1.05 4.93 -5.02
N PHE A 150 2.11 5.53 -4.52
CA PHE A 150 3.32 5.84 -5.29
C PHE A 150 4.56 5.73 -4.40
N ARG A 151 5.74 5.76 -5.02
CA ARG A 151 7.02 5.80 -4.32
C ARG A 151 7.95 6.83 -4.95
N PHE A 152 8.75 7.45 -4.12
CA PHE A 152 9.96 8.13 -4.57
C PHE A 152 11.06 7.09 -4.73
N PHE A 153 11.59 6.93 -5.93
CA PHE A 153 12.67 5.99 -6.18
C PHE A 153 13.68 6.57 -7.18
N ASP A 154 14.95 6.28 -6.91
CA ASP A 154 16.08 6.49 -7.81
C ASP A 154 16.93 5.22 -7.73
N PHE A 155 16.31 4.09 -8.06
CA PHE A 155 16.93 2.78 -7.96
C PHE A 155 16.89 2.08 -9.31
N ASN A 156 18.04 1.56 -9.74
CA ASN A 156 18.17 0.77 -10.94
C ASN A 156 18.78 -0.59 -10.57
N PRO A 157 17.94 -1.65 -10.53
CA PRO A 157 18.41 -2.97 -10.16
C PRO A 157 19.41 -3.48 -11.18
N LYS A 158 20.45 -4.16 -10.67
CA LYS A 158 21.38 -4.91 -11.50
C LYS A 158 20.84 -6.31 -11.71
N PRO A 159 20.87 -6.86 -12.92
CA PRO A 159 20.49 -8.24 -13.15
C PRO A 159 21.30 -9.18 -12.23
N THR A 160 20.61 -10.03 -11.50
CA THR A 160 21.24 -11.08 -10.69
C THR A 160 20.80 -12.44 -11.20
N GLU A 161 21.76 -13.29 -11.54
CA GLU A 161 21.48 -14.66 -11.92
C GLU A 161 21.62 -15.58 -10.72
N SER A 162 20.73 -16.54 -10.60
CA SER A 162 20.78 -17.60 -9.60
C SER A 162 20.35 -18.93 -10.20
N LYS A 163 20.95 -20.01 -9.76
CA LYS A 163 20.51 -21.36 -10.10
C LYS A 163 19.18 -21.72 -9.44
N LYS A 164 18.94 -21.19 -8.23
CA LYS A 164 17.67 -21.35 -7.52
C LYS A 164 16.68 -20.25 -7.93
N LEU A 165 15.40 -20.56 -7.95
CA LEU A 165 14.34 -19.56 -7.96
C LEU A 165 14.21 -18.99 -6.54
N ARG A 166 14.53 -17.70 -6.39
CA ARG A 166 14.49 -17.00 -5.10
C ARG A 166 13.15 -16.29 -4.99
N ILE A 167 12.32 -16.83 -4.12
CA ILE A 167 10.99 -16.30 -3.83
C ILE A 167 11.08 -15.39 -2.61
N VAL A 168 10.41 -14.24 -2.66
CA VAL A 168 10.26 -13.35 -1.51
C VAL A 168 8.80 -13.11 -1.19
N PHE A 169 8.50 -13.06 0.10
CA PHE A 169 7.27 -12.49 0.65
C PHE A 169 7.64 -11.25 1.46
N MET A 170 7.02 -10.12 1.18
CA MET A 170 7.22 -8.90 1.97
C MET A 170 5.88 -8.24 2.27
N ALA A 171 5.36 -8.51 3.45
CA ALA A 171 4.16 -7.91 4.01
C ALA A 171 4.14 -8.14 5.53
N ARG A 172 3.14 -7.63 6.22
CA ARG A 172 2.88 -8.04 7.60
C ARG A 172 2.71 -9.57 7.66
N ILE A 173 3.45 -10.22 8.54
CA ILE A 173 3.42 -11.67 8.71
C ILE A 173 2.14 -12.04 9.45
N MET A 174 1.10 -12.41 8.70
CA MET A 174 -0.21 -12.80 9.20
C MET A 174 -0.93 -13.70 8.18
N LYS A 175 -1.74 -14.65 8.65
CA LYS A 175 -2.46 -15.62 7.79
C LYS A 175 -3.26 -14.93 6.70
N GLN A 176 -3.92 -13.81 7.02
CA GLN A 176 -4.69 -13.05 6.03
C GLN A 176 -3.87 -12.50 4.87
N LYS A 177 -2.53 -12.48 4.96
CA LYS A 177 -1.63 -12.16 3.85
C LYS A 177 -1.21 -13.39 3.04
N GLY A 178 -1.79 -14.57 3.33
CA GLY A 178 -1.64 -15.80 2.57
C GLY A 178 -0.46 -16.66 3.00
N LEU A 179 -0.06 -16.62 4.26
CA LEU A 179 1.02 -17.45 4.80
C LEU A 179 0.77 -18.95 4.58
N ASP A 180 -0.47 -19.39 4.77
CA ASP A 180 -0.90 -20.77 4.59
C ASP A 180 -0.66 -21.26 3.16
N TRP A 181 -0.91 -20.44 2.14
CA TRP A 181 -0.63 -20.81 0.75
C TRP A 181 0.87 -20.92 0.47
N ILE A 182 1.69 -20.07 1.08
CA ILE A 182 3.14 -20.14 0.90
C ILE A 182 3.70 -21.39 1.61
N PHE A 183 3.16 -21.77 2.76
CA PHE A 183 3.57 -23.00 3.42
C PHE A 183 3.05 -24.26 2.70
N CYS A 184 1.87 -24.25 2.08
CA CYS A 184 1.45 -25.31 1.17
C CYS A 184 2.40 -25.45 -0.05
N LEU A 185 2.89 -24.32 -0.60
CA LEU A 185 3.94 -24.36 -1.62
C LEU A 185 5.22 -24.99 -1.06
N ALA A 186 5.61 -24.69 0.18
CA ALA A 186 6.79 -25.30 0.80
C ALA A 186 6.63 -26.81 1.00
N ASP A 187 5.45 -27.27 1.44
CA ASP A 187 5.12 -28.69 1.52
C ASP A 187 5.25 -29.36 0.14
N TYR A 188 4.68 -28.76 -0.91
CA TYR A 188 4.78 -29.26 -2.28
C TYR A 188 6.24 -29.35 -2.77
N ILE A 189 7.08 -28.36 -2.44
CA ILE A 189 8.51 -28.35 -2.79
C ILE A 189 9.23 -29.54 -2.15
N VAL A 190 8.93 -29.86 -0.88
CA VAL A 190 9.50 -31.02 -0.18
C VAL A 190 9.04 -32.32 -0.83
N GLU A 191 7.76 -32.51 -1.04
CA GLU A 191 7.16 -33.72 -1.62
C GLU A 191 7.70 -34.04 -3.02
N ASN A 192 8.11 -33.01 -3.77
CA ASN A 192 8.62 -33.15 -5.15
C ASN A 192 10.15 -33.03 -5.26
N GLY A 193 10.89 -32.98 -4.16
CA GLY A 193 12.34 -32.91 -4.16
C GLY A 193 12.94 -31.66 -4.80
N LEU A 194 12.30 -30.49 -4.63
CA LEU A 194 12.70 -29.23 -5.27
C LEU A 194 13.46 -28.26 -4.34
N GLN A 195 13.86 -28.68 -3.15
CA GLN A 195 14.48 -27.84 -2.12
C GLN A 195 15.79 -27.18 -2.60
N GLU A 196 16.53 -27.88 -3.49
CA GLU A 196 17.74 -27.31 -4.09
C GLU A 196 17.49 -26.34 -5.24
N LYS A 197 16.26 -26.26 -5.74
CA LYS A 197 15.87 -25.42 -6.88
C LYS A 197 15.14 -24.14 -6.48
N VAL A 198 14.57 -24.09 -5.28
CA VAL A 198 13.74 -22.98 -4.79
C VAL A 198 14.19 -22.55 -3.40
N SER A 199 14.15 -21.26 -3.12
CA SER A 199 14.25 -20.71 -1.76
C SER A 199 13.14 -19.71 -1.51
N ILE A 200 12.68 -19.60 -0.26
CA ILE A 200 11.61 -18.69 0.14
C ILE A 200 12.11 -17.84 1.31
N THR A 201 12.04 -16.52 1.17
CA THR A 201 12.41 -15.59 2.23
C THR A 201 11.25 -14.70 2.60
N PHE A 202 11.03 -14.58 3.90
CA PHE A 202 9.98 -13.72 4.46
C PHE A 202 10.58 -12.45 5.07
N PHE A 203 9.97 -11.31 4.74
CA PHE A 203 10.23 -10.02 5.38
C PHE A 203 8.91 -9.42 5.88
N GLY A 204 8.93 -8.84 7.07
CA GLY A 204 7.80 -8.12 7.63
C GLY A 204 7.69 -8.26 9.14
N GLN A 205 6.87 -7.40 9.73
CA GLN A 205 6.55 -7.50 11.14
C GLN A 205 5.57 -8.63 11.38
N GLU A 206 5.87 -9.49 12.33
CA GLU A 206 4.97 -10.56 12.78
C GLU A 206 3.74 -9.97 13.48
N ALA A 207 2.57 -10.51 13.18
CA ALA A 207 1.37 -10.27 13.94
C ALA A 207 1.35 -11.20 15.16
N ASP A 208 1.05 -10.66 16.34
CA ASP A 208 1.12 -11.43 17.59
C ASP A 208 0.24 -12.70 17.54
N GLU A 209 -0.92 -12.60 16.88
CA GLU A 209 -1.88 -13.71 16.73
C GLU A 209 -1.38 -14.88 15.88
N ASP A 210 -0.45 -14.65 14.95
CA ASP A 210 0.04 -15.67 14.02
C ASP A 210 1.50 -16.04 14.24
N LYS A 211 2.18 -15.42 15.20
CA LYS A 211 3.60 -15.54 15.44
C LYS A 211 4.04 -16.99 15.71
N GLU A 212 3.41 -17.65 16.64
CA GLU A 212 3.75 -19.04 17.02
C GLU A 212 3.57 -20.01 15.84
N TYR A 213 2.47 -19.84 15.08
CA TYR A 213 2.22 -20.62 13.87
C TYR A 213 3.33 -20.40 12.84
N PHE A 214 3.67 -19.13 12.56
CA PHE A 214 4.66 -18.76 11.56
C PHE A 214 6.05 -19.27 11.92
N GLU A 215 6.53 -18.99 13.13
CA GLU A 215 7.84 -19.46 13.60
C GLU A 215 7.94 -20.99 13.60
N GLY A 216 6.85 -21.68 13.98
CA GLY A 216 6.77 -23.14 13.93
C GLY A 216 6.87 -23.69 12.52
N LYS A 217 6.25 -23.05 11.55
CA LYS A 217 6.30 -23.45 10.14
C LYS A 217 7.67 -23.18 9.52
N VAL A 218 8.25 -21.98 9.70
CA VAL A 218 9.57 -21.65 9.14
C VAL A 218 10.63 -22.65 9.54
N LYS A 219 10.64 -23.11 10.80
CA LYS A 219 11.62 -24.11 11.31
C LYS A 219 11.52 -25.49 10.67
N GLN A 220 10.44 -25.78 9.94
CA GLN A 220 10.26 -27.10 9.30
C GLN A 220 11.02 -27.25 7.99
N TYR A 221 11.47 -26.12 7.37
CA TYR A 221 12.04 -26.15 6.04
C TYR A 221 13.39 -25.41 6.00
N GLU A 222 14.45 -26.09 5.60
CA GLU A 222 15.81 -25.52 5.50
C GLU A 222 15.94 -24.44 4.40
N PHE A 223 15.08 -24.48 3.38
CA PHE A 223 15.07 -23.53 2.26
C PHE A 223 14.10 -22.33 2.48
N VAL A 224 13.50 -22.23 3.67
CA VAL A 224 12.63 -21.13 4.08
C VAL A 224 13.31 -20.33 5.18
N GLU A 225 13.38 -19.01 5.00
CA GLU A 225 14.05 -18.11 5.94
C GLU A 225 13.16 -16.92 6.31
N TYR A 226 13.22 -16.49 7.56
CA TYR A 226 12.64 -15.24 8.03
C TYR A 226 13.75 -14.26 8.41
N CYS A 227 13.79 -13.12 7.72
CA CYS A 227 14.83 -12.10 7.88
C CYS A 227 14.33 -10.84 8.61
N GLY A 228 13.18 -10.92 9.28
CA GLY A 228 12.65 -9.80 10.05
C GLY A 228 12.11 -8.65 9.18
N HIS A 229 12.20 -7.44 9.71
CA HIS A 229 11.67 -6.25 9.06
C HIS A 229 12.76 -5.50 8.30
N LEU A 230 12.50 -5.21 7.01
CA LEU A 230 13.43 -4.40 6.19
C LEU A 230 13.33 -2.91 6.52
N GLN A 231 14.49 -2.26 6.63
CA GLN A 231 14.56 -0.81 6.68
C GLN A 231 14.16 -0.24 5.30
N PRO A 232 13.41 0.88 5.25
CA PRO A 232 12.90 1.43 3.98
C PRO A 232 13.98 1.68 2.93
N GLU A 233 15.16 2.12 3.38
CA GLU A 233 16.29 2.47 2.53
C GLU A 233 16.91 1.24 1.85
N LEU A 234 16.72 0.05 2.42
CA LEU A 234 17.29 -1.21 1.93
C LEU A 234 16.29 -2.05 1.12
N ILE A 235 15.01 -1.65 1.07
CA ILE A 235 13.94 -2.46 0.46
C ILE A 235 14.29 -2.81 -0.99
N HIS A 236 14.54 -1.83 -1.82
CA HIS A 236 14.72 -2.05 -3.26
C HIS A 236 16.01 -2.82 -3.57
N GLU A 237 17.10 -2.53 -2.86
CA GLU A 237 18.36 -3.26 -3.01
C GLU A 237 18.18 -4.72 -2.61
N THR A 238 17.55 -4.98 -1.47
CA THR A 238 17.31 -6.34 -0.98
C THR A 238 16.38 -7.10 -1.92
N LEU A 239 15.21 -6.52 -2.27
CA LEU A 239 14.25 -7.19 -3.15
C LEU A 239 14.82 -7.49 -4.54
N SER A 240 15.73 -6.66 -5.06
CA SER A 240 16.36 -6.90 -6.37
C SER A 240 17.20 -8.18 -6.43
N GLN A 241 17.53 -8.78 -5.28
CA GLN A 241 18.23 -10.06 -5.20
C GLN A 241 17.30 -11.27 -5.40
N TYR A 242 16.00 -11.07 -5.43
CA TYR A 242 15.01 -12.13 -5.61
C TYR A 242 14.51 -12.21 -7.05
N ASP A 243 13.73 -13.24 -7.33
CA ASP A 243 13.26 -13.54 -8.68
C ASP A 243 11.77 -13.29 -8.86
N VAL A 244 10.98 -13.50 -7.81
CA VAL A 244 9.53 -13.29 -7.80
C VAL A 244 9.05 -13.00 -6.38
N MET A 245 8.08 -12.10 -6.26
CA MET A 245 7.37 -11.88 -4.99
C MET A 245 6.04 -12.60 -4.99
N LEU A 246 5.73 -13.33 -3.89
CA LEU A 246 4.40 -13.87 -3.64
C LEU A 246 3.64 -12.98 -2.65
N LEU A 247 2.42 -12.63 -3.01
CA LEU A 247 1.47 -11.97 -2.10
C LEU A 247 0.06 -12.55 -2.30
N PRO A 248 -0.18 -13.82 -1.87
CA PRO A 248 -1.46 -14.48 -2.02
C PRO A 248 -2.45 -14.01 -0.93
N THR A 249 -2.71 -12.71 -0.86
CA THR A 249 -3.52 -12.09 0.20
C THR A 249 -4.97 -12.57 0.19
N HIS A 250 -5.54 -12.80 1.38
CA HIS A 250 -6.96 -13.06 1.62
C HIS A 250 -7.75 -11.79 1.97
N PHE A 251 -7.15 -10.61 1.85
CA PHE A 251 -7.87 -9.34 1.96
C PHE A 251 -8.52 -8.97 0.64
N TYR A 252 -9.79 -9.25 0.47
CA TYR A 252 -10.51 -8.96 -0.79
C TYR A 252 -10.54 -7.46 -1.14
N THR A 253 -10.64 -6.59 -0.14
CA THR A 253 -10.66 -5.12 -0.32
C THR A 253 -9.28 -4.47 -0.20
N GLU A 254 -8.21 -5.22 -0.45
CA GLU A 254 -6.86 -4.66 -0.55
C GLU A 254 -6.87 -3.51 -1.60
N GLY A 255 -6.21 -2.40 -1.30
CA GLY A 255 -5.98 -1.35 -2.28
C GLY A 255 -4.81 -1.70 -3.19
N LEU A 256 -3.85 -0.78 -3.34
CA LEU A 256 -2.55 -1.08 -3.93
C LEU A 256 -1.54 -1.40 -2.82
N PRO A 257 -1.16 -2.68 -2.64
CA PRO A 257 -0.14 -3.03 -1.66
C PRO A 257 1.20 -2.35 -1.97
N GLY A 258 1.78 -1.67 -0.98
CA GLY A 258 3.08 -1.01 -1.15
C GLY A 258 4.18 -1.98 -1.58
N SER A 259 4.13 -3.22 -1.10
CA SER A 259 5.10 -4.27 -1.47
C SER A 259 5.06 -4.63 -2.96
N VAL A 260 3.89 -4.57 -3.62
CA VAL A 260 3.80 -4.76 -5.08
C VAL A 260 4.53 -3.64 -5.82
N VAL A 261 4.36 -2.40 -5.37
CA VAL A 261 5.11 -1.25 -5.94
C VAL A 261 6.60 -1.42 -5.72
N ASP A 262 7.00 -1.80 -4.51
CA ASP A 262 8.41 -2.02 -4.16
C ASP A 262 9.03 -3.18 -4.96
N ALA A 263 8.27 -4.24 -5.25
CA ALA A 263 8.68 -5.33 -6.14
C ALA A 263 8.97 -4.83 -7.56
N TYR A 264 8.06 -4.04 -8.13
CA TYR A 264 8.27 -3.50 -9.48
C TYR A 264 9.46 -2.53 -9.55
N ILE A 265 9.66 -1.69 -8.54
CA ILE A 265 10.84 -0.81 -8.45
C ILE A 265 12.12 -1.66 -8.41
N SER A 266 12.09 -2.80 -7.75
CA SER A 266 13.21 -3.73 -7.64
C SER A 266 13.38 -4.65 -8.86
N GLY A 267 12.50 -4.53 -9.86
CA GLY A 267 12.56 -5.31 -11.09
C GLY A 267 12.15 -6.77 -10.94
N ILE A 268 11.28 -7.07 -9.97
CA ILE A 268 10.77 -8.44 -9.77
C ILE A 268 9.26 -8.51 -10.03
N PRO A 269 8.80 -9.53 -10.79
CA PRO A 269 7.37 -9.77 -11.00
C PRO A 269 6.71 -10.27 -9.73
N VAL A 270 5.38 -10.21 -9.70
CA VAL A 270 4.57 -10.65 -8.56
C VAL A 270 3.63 -11.80 -8.94
N ILE A 271 3.35 -12.70 -8.00
CA ILE A 271 2.23 -13.65 -8.10
C ILE A 271 1.28 -13.32 -6.96
N VAL A 272 0.05 -12.97 -7.29
CA VAL A 272 -0.92 -12.45 -6.35
C VAL A 272 -2.28 -13.14 -6.53
N THR A 273 -3.12 -13.11 -5.50
CA THR A 273 -4.53 -13.50 -5.60
C THR A 273 -5.36 -12.43 -6.31
N GLU A 274 -6.49 -12.81 -6.89
CA GLU A 274 -7.45 -11.91 -7.53
C GLU A 274 -8.28 -11.13 -6.50
N TRP A 275 -7.63 -10.23 -5.73
CA TRP A 275 -8.40 -9.32 -4.89
C TRP A 275 -9.14 -8.27 -5.72
N LYS A 276 -10.08 -7.56 -5.12
CA LYS A 276 -11.00 -6.62 -5.77
C LYS A 276 -10.36 -5.67 -6.80
N HIS A 277 -9.12 -5.25 -6.58
CA HIS A 277 -8.42 -4.24 -7.37
C HIS A 277 -7.15 -4.75 -8.08
N SER A 278 -6.83 -6.05 -8.01
CA SER A 278 -5.57 -6.64 -8.49
C SER A 278 -5.27 -6.33 -9.96
N HIS A 279 -6.28 -6.39 -10.83
CA HIS A 279 -6.14 -6.12 -12.27
C HIS A 279 -5.80 -4.66 -12.65
N GLU A 280 -5.92 -3.72 -11.70
CA GLU A 280 -5.45 -2.35 -11.93
C GLU A 280 -3.94 -2.21 -11.76
N PHE A 281 -3.29 -3.18 -11.11
CA PHE A 281 -1.90 -3.08 -10.68
C PHE A 281 -1.01 -4.17 -11.25
N VAL A 282 -1.58 -5.32 -11.58
CA VAL A 282 -0.85 -6.45 -12.15
C VAL A 282 -1.38 -6.76 -13.54
N ASP A 283 -0.50 -6.65 -14.53
CA ASP A 283 -0.78 -7.08 -15.90
C ASP A 283 -0.51 -8.58 -15.98
N ASP A 284 -1.58 -9.39 -15.92
CA ASP A 284 -1.49 -10.84 -15.88
C ASP A 284 -0.71 -11.41 -17.08
N GLY A 285 0.24 -12.28 -16.81
CA GLY A 285 1.17 -12.83 -17.81
C GLY A 285 2.24 -11.85 -18.32
N LYS A 286 2.27 -10.59 -17.83
CA LYS A 286 3.25 -9.57 -18.29
C LYS A 286 4.14 -9.06 -17.16
N SER A 287 3.56 -8.44 -16.13
CA SER A 287 4.30 -7.94 -14.97
C SER A 287 4.22 -8.89 -13.77
N GLY A 288 3.47 -9.97 -13.89
CA GLY A 288 3.25 -10.98 -12.88
C GLY A 288 2.10 -11.90 -13.24
N TYR A 289 1.56 -12.59 -12.24
CA TYR A 289 0.39 -13.45 -12.40
C TYR A 289 -0.67 -13.15 -11.36
N ILE A 290 -1.93 -13.25 -11.78
CA ILE A 290 -3.10 -13.19 -10.91
C ILE A 290 -3.70 -14.60 -10.85
N VAL A 291 -3.84 -15.16 -9.64
CA VAL A 291 -4.47 -16.46 -9.42
C VAL A 291 -5.81 -16.29 -8.71
N PRO A 292 -6.79 -17.20 -8.87
CA PRO A 292 -8.08 -17.10 -8.22
C PRO A 292 -7.98 -16.83 -6.72
N PHE A 293 -8.91 -16.00 -6.20
CA PHE A 293 -8.86 -15.51 -4.83
C PHE A 293 -9.09 -16.63 -3.78
N GLU A 294 -9.99 -17.57 -4.05
CA GLU A 294 -10.35 -18.64 -3.11
C GLU A 294 -9.57 -19.93 -3.39
N ASP A 295 -9.68 -20.51 -4.58
CA ASP A 295 -9.13 -21.83 -4.91
C ASP A 295 -7.88 -21.76 -5.79
N GLY A 296 -7.12 -20.68 -5.73
CA GLY A 296 -5.99 -20.40 -6.62
C GLY A 296 -4.67 -21.02 -6.20
N ILE A 297 -4.59 -21.76 -5.11
CA ILE A 297 -3.32 -22.30 -4.57
C ILE A 297 -2.58 -23.19 -5.57
N GLN A 298 -3.26 -24.11 -6.24
CA GLN A 298 -2.62 -24.96 -7.22
C GLN A 298 -2.09 -24.15 -8.42
N GLN A 299 -2.85 -23.15 -8.87
CA GLN A 299 -2.40 -22.26 -9.93
C GLN A 299 -1.19 -21.43 -9.48
N MET A 300 -1.13 -20.96 -8.22
CA MET A 300 0.06 -20.28 -7.68
C MET A 300 1.28 -21.21 -7.73
N ILE A 301 1.15 -22.45 -7.29
CA ILE A 301 2.21 -23.46 -7.37
C ILE A 301 2.65 -23.65 -8.83
N ASP A 302 1.71 -23.83 -9.75
CA ASP A 302 1.99 -24.04 -11.18
C ASP A 302 2.76 -22.84 -11.78
N ARG A 303 2.42 -21.59 -11.41
CA ARG A 303 3.16 -20.40 -11.83
C ARG A 303 4.58 -20.33 -11.28
N VAL A 304 4.77 -20.71 -10.02
CA VAL A 304 6.12 -20.82 -9.42
C VAL A 304 6.96 -21.85 -10.15
N LEU A 305 6.41 -23.04 -10.44
CA LEU A 305 7.11 -24.10 -11.16
C LEU A 305 7.40 -23.71 -12.62
N LEU A 306 6.50 -22.95 -13.26
CA LEU A 306 6.75 -22.40 -14.58
C LEU A 306 7.96 -21.48 -14.59
N LEU A 307 8.06 -20.56 -13.63
CA LEU A 307 9.18 -19.62 -13.51
C LEU A 307 10.50 -20.31 -13.10
N GLU A 308 10.42 -21.41 -12.36
CA GLU A 308 11.61 -22.24 -12.05
C GLU A 308 12.17 -22.87 -13.32
N LYS A 309 11.33 -23.38 -14.20
CA LYS A 309 11.70 -24.08 -15.43
C LYS A 309 12.05 -23.13 -16.59
N ASP A 310 11.28 -22.08 -16.78
CA ASP A 310 11.43 -21.13 -17.89
C ASP A 310 12.06 -19.81 -17.42
N ARG A 311 13.40 -19.79 -17.44
CA ARG A 311 14.18 -18.62 -17.03
C ARG A 311 14.14 -17.46 -18.03
N GLU A 312 13.81 -17.76 -19.29
CA GLU A 312 13.62 -16.71 -20.30
C GLU A 312 12.32 -15.94 -20.03
N LEU A 313 11.22 -16.65 -19.75
CA LEU A 313 9.96 -16.04 -19.34
C LEU A 313 10.15 -15.20 -18.07
N LEU A 314 10.89 -15.70 -17.08
CA LEU A 314 11.21 -14.95 -15.87
C LEU A 314 11.94 -13.63 -16.20
N ARG A 315 12.93 -13.64 -17.09
CA ARG A 315 13.65 -12.42 -17.51
C ARG A 315 12.73 -11.43 -18.22
N GLN A 316 11.81 -11.89 -19.05
CA GLN A 316 10.78 -11.06 -19.69
C GLN A 316 9.86 -10.40 -18.67
N LEU A 317 9.37 -11.16 -17.70
CA LEU A 317 8.53 -10.63 -16.61
C LEU A 317 9.29 -9.60 -15.75
N LYS A 318 10.57 -9.86 -15.43
CA LYS A 318 11.44 -8.90 -14.72
C LYS A 318 11.59 -7.58 -15.50
N THR A 319 11.80 -7.67 -16.80
CA THR A 319 11.90 -6.49 -17.69
C THR A 319 10.58 -5.70 -17.69
N ASN A 320 9.45 -6.40 -17.78
CA ASN A 320 8.13 -5.77 -17.78
C ASN A 320 7.80 -5.15 -16.41
N ALA A 321 8.22 -5.75 -15.31
CA ALA A 321 8.10 -5.19 -13.96
C ALA A 321 8.81 -3.83 -13.86
N LEU A 322 10.02 -3.71 -14.44
CA LEU A 322 10.75 -2.44 -14.52
C LEU A 322 10.05 -1.38 -15.39
N VAL A 323 9.33 -1.77 -16.42
CA VAL A 323 8.49 -0.84 -17.18
C VAL A 323 7.28 -0.43 -16.33
N LYS A 324 6.62 -1.38 -15.70
CA LYS A 324 5.42 -1.18 -14.88
C LYS A 324 5.65 -0.21 -13.71
N ARG A 325 6.85 -0.21 -13.09
CA ARG A 325 7.18 0.69 -11.98
C ARG A 325 6.94 2.17 -12.28
N MET A 326 7.02 2.58 -13.56
CA MET A 326 6.85 3.98 -13.95
C MET A 326 5.43 4.50 -13.71
N GLU A 327 4.44 3.62 -13.64
CA GLU A 327 3.07 3.97 -13.29
C GLU A 327 2.94 4.39 -11.81
N PHE A 328 3.92 4.01 -10.98
CA PHE A 328 3.94 4.29 -9.54
C PHE A 328 4.96 5.38 -9.15
N ALA A 329 5.46 6.12 -10.13
CA ALA A 329 6.26 7.31 -9.88
C ALA A 329 5.43 8.42 -9.21
N PRO A 330 6.04 9.36 -8.47
CA PRO A 330 5.32 10.42 -7.79
C PRO A 330 4.44 11.22 -8.75
N PRO A 331 3.14 11.33 -8.47
CA PRO A 331 2.22 12.09 -9.32
C PRO A 331 2.50 13.59 -9.23
N LYS A 332 2.03 14.36 -10.21
CA LYS A 332 2.00 15.81 -10.10
C LYS A 332 0.78 16.23 -9.26
N LEU A 333 1.03 17.00 -8.20
CA LEU A 333 -0.04 17.69 -7.50
C LEU A 333 -0.53 18.85 -8.36
N GLU A 334 -1.75 18.78 -8.83
CA GLU A 334 -2.34 19.91 -9.55
C GLU A 334 -2.46 21.12 -8.61
N LYS A 335 -2.14 22.30 -9.12
CA LYS A 335 -2.30 23.57 -8.36
C LYS A 335 -3.74 23.79 -7.91
N SER A 336 -4.72 23.21 -8.61
CA SER A 336 -6.14 23.20 -8.25
C SER A 336 -6.43 22.55 -6.90
N ILE A 337 -5.58 21.60 -6.45
CA ILE A 337 -5.70 20.95 -5.15
C ILE A 337 -5.43 21.93 -3.99
N VAL A 338 -4.58 22.92 -4.18
CA VAL A 338 -4.08 23.77 -3.07
C VAL A 338 -4.81 25.10 -2.93
N GLY A 339 -5.59 25.46 -3.88
CA GLY A 339 -6.33 26.69 -3.78
C GLY A 339 -6.91 27.10 -5.12
N GLY A 340 -8.20 27.35 -5.12
CA GLY A 340 -8.70 28.41 -5.94
C GLY A 340 -7.96 29.68 -5.53
N VAL A 341 -6.83 29.94 -6.15
CA VAL A 341 -6.21 31.26 -6.16
C VAL A 341 -6.51 31.82 -7.52
N ASN A 342 -7.47 32.72 -7.51
CA ASN A 342 -7.71 33.78 -8.44
C ASN A 342 -8.08 33.41 -9.90
N SER A 343 -9.31 33.42 -10.19
CA SER A 343 -9.83 34.29 -11.23
C SER A 343 -10.55 35.45 -10.57
#